data_084fa170b46d3760a7c43d7ba40a8f1e
#
_entry.id   084fa170b46d3760a7c43d7ba40a8f1e
#
_cell.length_a   1.000
_cell.length_b   1.000
_cell.length_c   1.000
_cell.angle_alpha   90.00
_cell.angle_beta   90.00
_cell.angle_gamma   90.00
#
_symmetry.space_group_name_H-M   'P 1'
#
loop_
_entity.id
_entity.type
_entity.pdbx_description
1 polymer ?
#
loop_
_entity_poly.entity_id
_entity_poly.type
_entity_poly.pdbx_seq_one_letter_code
_entity_poly.pdbx_strand_id
1 'polypeptide(L)'
;MKLSSALDWLAKELELGKFDDVSNNGLQIAREGDTVTRIAFGVDASVDFLKKAAEKGAELCVVHHGFSWGGGIKRITGGVYEIVKTALKNNLALYAAHLPLDANKKYGNNWEIARYLELKSIKKAFSYHGNIIGVTGKASKSWSYKIGSSEIHLEKGMKVGICSGGAGDFAEAAKFLGCDIFITGEASWGDVIAAENVAMKMIQAGHYETETFGVRALAEAMTTQLGVETVFLDRMSRVLKR
;
A
#
# COMPACT_ATOMS: atom_id res chain seq x y z
N MET A 1 21.45 12.16 1.70
CA MET A 1 21.82 11.24 0.61
C MET A 1 21.49 11.87 -0.73
N LYS A 2 21.91 11.26 -1.87
CA LYS A 2 21.45 11.70 -3.19
C LYS A 2 20.04 11.21 -3.46
N LEU A 3 19.21 12.02 -4.12
CA LEU A 3 17.86 11.63 -4.56
C LEU A 3 17.93 10.42 -5.50
N SER A 4 18.85 10.45 -6.46
CA SER A 4 19.09 9.33 -7.39
C SER A 4 19.35 8.01 -6.65
N SER A 5 20.16 8.03 -5.59
CA SER A 5 20.42 6.83 -4.77
C SER A 5 19.19 6.32 -4.02
N ALA A 6 18.30 7.22 -3.57
CA ALA A 6 17.03 6.83 -2.95
C ALA A 6 16.09 6.18 -3.96
N LEU A 7 15.99 6.76 -5.17
CA LEU A 7 15.16 6.23 -6.25
C LEU A 7 15.65 4.87 -6.76
N ASP A 8 16.97 4.70 -6.92
CA ASP A 8 17.58 3.43 -7.33
C ASP A 8 17.33 2.33 -6.30
N TRP A 9 17.45 2.67 -5.00
CA TRP A 9 17.15 1.74 -3.92
C TRP A 9 15.69 1.30 -3.94
N LEU A 10 14.75 2.25 -4.05
CA LEU A 10 13.32 1.97 -4.15
C LEU A 10 13.00 1.07 -5.37
N ALA A 11 13.52 1.41 -6.55
CA ALA A 11 13.29 0.65 -7.77
C ALA A 11 13.82 -0.78 -7.66
N LYS A 12 14.99 -0.96 -7.06
CA LYS A 12 15.64 -2.26 -6.85
C LYS A 12 14.90 -3.10 -5.82
N GLU A 13 14.62 -2.56 -4.65
CA GLU A 13 13.97 -3.30 -3.55
C GLU A 13 12.52 -3.68 -3.88
N LEU A 14 11.83 -2.85 -4.66
CA LEU A 14 10.44 -3.10 -5.07
C LEU A 14 10.34 -3.84 -6.42
N GLU A 15 11.48 -4.09 -7.10
CA GLU A 15 11.52 -4.79 -8.39
C GLU A 15 10.54 -4.20 -9.43
N LEU A 16 10.45 -2.85 -9.52
CA LEU A 16 9.41 -2.14 -10.29
C LEU A 16 9.23 -2.67 -11.72
N GLY A 17 10.31 -3.02 -12.41
CA GLY A 17 10.27 -3.48 -13.79
C GLY A 17 9.63 -4.85 -14.01
N LYS A 18 9.24 -5.56 -12.94
CA LYS A 18 8.63 -6.90 -13.03
C LYS A 18 7.10 -6.86 -13.04
N PHE A 19 6.49 -5.69 -12.83
CA PHE A 19 5.05 -5.57 -12.66
C PHE A 19 4.38 -4.89 -13.85
N ASP A 20 3.37 -5.56 -14.41
CA ASP A 20 2.38 -4.92 -15.27
C ASP A 20 1.32 -4.31 -14.35
N ASP A 21 1.31 -2.98 -14.25
CA ASP A 21 0.50 -2.24 -13.29
C ASP A 21 -0.25 -1.09 -13.97
N VAL A 22 -1.45 -0.83 -13.50
CA VAL A 22 -2.21 0.35 -13.90
C VAL A 22 -1.66 1.65 -13.31
N SER A 23 -0.89 1.58 -12.23
CA SER A 23 -0.14 2.72 -11.69
C SER A 23 1.14 2.96 -12.49
N ASN A 24 1.43 4.22 -12.78
CA ASN A 24 2.73 4.60 -13.33
C ASN A 24 3.76 4.65 -12.18
N ASN A 25 4.24 3.47 -11.78
CA ASN A 25 5.18 3.32 -10.67
C ASN A 25 6.51 4.04 -10.93
N GLY A 26 7.15 4.53 -9.88
CA GLY A 26 8.40 5.27 -9.93
C GLY A 26 8.23 6.77 -9.67
N LEU A 27 9.19 7.56 -10.14
CA LEU A 27 9.18 9.02 -9.96
C LEU A 27 8.12 9.65 -10.88
N GLN A 28 7.07 10.22 -10.28
CA GLN A 28 5.98 10.87 -11.00
C GLN A 28 6.13 12.39 -11.09
N ILE A 29 6.78 13.03 -10.10
CA ILE A 29 7.16 14.45 -10.15
C ILE A 29 8.61 14.56 -9.71
N ALA A 30 9.43 15.21 -10.54
CA ALA A 30 10.81 15.53 -10.21
C ALA A 30 10.88 16.83 -9.38
N ARG A 31 12.02 17.05 -8.72
CA ARG A 31 12.35 18.29 -8.00
C ARG A 31 13.70 18.86 -8.47
N GLU A 32 13.97 20.09 -8.12
CA GLU A 32 15.29 20.67 -8.28
C GLU A 32 16.24 20.22 -7.17
N GLY A 33 17.51 20.00 -7.52
CA GLY A 33 18.56 19.51 -6.61
C GLY A 33 18.53 17.99 -6.41
N ASP A 34 19.68 17.45 -6.02
CA ASP A 34 19.91 15.99 -5.88
C ASP A 34 20.12 15.56 -4.42
N THR A 35 19.85 16.43 -3.44
CA THR A 35 20.03 16.10 -2.02
C THR A 35 18.69 15.84 -1.35
N VAL A 36 18.60 14.74 -0.62
CA VAL A 36 17.45 14.38 0.22
C VAL A 36 17.94 14.09 1.63
N THR A 37 17.39 14.81 2.59
CA THR A 37 17.68 14.65 4.03
C THR A 37 16.50 14.03 4.76
N ARG A 38 15.28 14.28 4.28
CA ARG A 38 14.04 13.74 4.85
C ARG A 38 13.07 13.26 3.77
N ILE A 39 12.46 12.10 4.02
CA ILE A 39 11.48 11.48 3.11
C ILE A 39 10.13 11.35 3.84
N ALA A 40 9.06 11.85 3.22
CA ALA A 40 7.70 11.65 3.72
C ALA A 40 7.07 10.41 3.06
N PHE A 41 6.43 9.58 3.86
CA PHE A 41 5.69 8.40 3.43
C PHE A 41 4.21 8.54 3.70
N GLY A 42 3.38 8.05 2.80
CA GLY A 42 1.92 8.02 2.94
C GLY A 42 1.28 7.02 1.99
N VAL A 43 -0.03 6.82 2.11
CA VAL A 43 -0.75 5.94 1.18
C VAL A 43 -1.09 6.70 -0.11
N ASP A 44 -1.67 7.89 -0.01
CA ASP A 44 -2.23 8.60 -1.16
C ASP A 44 -1.47 9.90 -1.48
N ALA A 45 -1.21 10.16 -2.77
CA ALA A 45 -0.71 11.43 -3.27
C ALA A 45 -1.82 12.50 -3.24
N SER A 46 -2.09 13.04 -2.07
CA SER A 46 -3.09 14.12 -1.90
C SER A 46 -2.42 15.48 -1.67
N VAL A 47 -3.17 16.57 -1.94
CA VAL A 47 -2.71 17.94 -1.67
C VAL A 47 -2.42 18.14 -0.17
N ASP A 48 -3.23 17.54 0.72
CA ASP A 48 -3.03 17.60 2.17
C ASP A 48 -1.74 16.88 2.58
N PHE A 49 -1.50 15.68 2.04
CA PHE A 49 -0.26 14.96 2.26
C PHE A 49 0.97 15.77 1.83
N LEU A 50 0.96 16.32 0.61
CA LEU A 50 2.08 17.10 0.07
C LEU A 50 2.34 18.38 0.89
N LYS A 51 1.31 19.06 1.36
CA LYS A 51 1.46 20.23 2.26
C LYS A 51 2.10 19.83 3.58
N LYS A 52 1.64 18.76 4.21
CA LYS A 52 2.23 18.22 5.45
C LYS A 52 3.67 17.77 5.25
N ALA A 53 3.98 17.15 4.12
CA ALA A 53 5.33 16.76 3.76
C ALA A 53 6.26 17.98 3.68
N ALA A 54 5.81 19.06 3.01
CA ALA A 54 6.55 20.31 2.95
C ALA A 54 6.74 20.96 4.33
N GLU A 55 5.69 21.00 5.16
CA GLU A 55 5.75 21.50 6.55
C GLU A 55 6.73 20.72 7.42
N LYS A 56 6.93 19.42 7.13
CA LYS A 56 7.92 18.57 7.78
C LYS A 56 9.32 18.69 7.18
N GLY A 57 9.50 19.50 6.13
CA GLY A 57 10.78 19.68 5.45
C GLY A 57 11.21 18.46 4.64
N ALA A 58 10.28 17.64 4.17
CA ALA A 58 10.60 16.55 3.27
C ALA A 58 10.97 17.07 1.89
N GLU A 59 11.85 16.36 1.20
CA GLU A 59 12.24 16.62 -0.18
C GLU A 59 11.76 15.55 -1.15
N LEU A 60 11.54 14.33 -0.65
CA LEU A 60 10.94 13.22 -1.39
C LEU A 60 9.69 12.74 -0.68
N CYS A 61 8.62 12.58 -1.44
CA CYS A 61 7.36 11.96 -1.03
C CYS A 61 7.27 10.56 -1.66
N VAL A 62 7.09 9.53 -0.86
CA VAL A 62 6.88 8.15 -1.32
C VAL A 62 5.47 7.72 -0.93
N VAL A 63 4.67 7.32 -1.91
CA VAL A 63 3.27 6.94 -1.71
C VAL A 63 2.96 5.58 -2.36
N HIS A 64 1.89 4.95 -1.89
CA HIS A 64 1.33 3.79 -2.54
C HIS A 64 0.53 4.19 -3.78
N HIS A 65 -0.44 5.09 -3.62
CA HIS A 65 -1.23 5.63 -4.71
C HIS A 65 -0.68 6.96 -5.19
N GLY A 66 -0.01 6.94 -6.34
CA GLY A 66 0.38 8.14 -7.05
C GLY A 66 -0.82 8.85 -7.70
N PHE A 67 -0.55 9.91 -8.44
CA PHE A 67 -1.59 10.65 -9.18
C PHE A 67 -1.63 10.32 -10.68
N SER A 68 -0.67 9.55 -11.17
CA SER A 68 -0.56 9.15 -12.58
C SER A 68 -0.87 7.68 -12.75
N TRP A 69 -1.87 7.36 -13.58
CA TRP A 69 -2.42 6.03 -13.80
C TRP A 69 -2.62 5.74 -15.30
N GLY A 70 -2.62 4.46 -15.68
CA GLY A 70 -2.91 3.98 -17.02
C GLY A 70 -2.04 4.65 -18.08
N GLY A 71 -2.65 5.21 -19.12
CA GLY A 71 -1.96 5.88 -20.22
C GLY A 71 -1.29 7.22 -19.86
N GLY A 72 -1.12 7.56 -18.57
CA GLY A 72 -0.51 8.79 -18.10
C GLY A 72 -1.46 9.98 -18.02
N ILE A 73 -0.90 11.15 -17.74
CA ILE A 73 -1.64 12.38 -17.53
C ILE A 73 -1.97 13.04 -18.86
N LYS A 74 -3.23 13.03 -19.25
CA LYS A 74 -3.70 13.68 -20.49
C LYS A 74 -3.93 15.20 -20.32
N ARG A 75 -4.27 15.65 -19.12
CA ARG A 75 -4.55 17.07 -18.82
C ARG A 75 -4.14 17.39 -17.38
N ILE A 76 -3.51 18.54 -17.17
CA ILE A 76 -3.16 19.05 -15.85
C ILE A 76 -4.22 20.09 -15.44
N THR A 77 -5.37 19.61 -14.95
CA THR A 77 -6.51 20.44 -14.49
C THR A 77 -7.11 19.82 -13.23
N GLY A 78 -7.95 20.56 -12.51
CA GLY A 78 -8.66 20.07 -11.31
C GLY A 78 -7.71 19.54 -10.23
N GLY A 79 -7.98 18.35 -9.70
CA GLY A 79 -7.18 17.74 -8.65
C GLY A 79 -5.73 17.47 -9.06
N VAL A 80 -5.50 17.04 -10.30
CA VAL A 80 -4.16 16.83 -10.86
C VAL A 80 -3.35 18.14 -10.86
N TYR A 81 -3.97 19.25 -11.27
CA TYR A 81 -3.35 20.57 -11.22
C TYR A 81 -2.94 20.96 -9.80
N GLU A 82 -3.81 20.76 -8.81
CA GLU A 82 -3.51 21.12 -7.42
C GLU A 82 -2.38 20.25 -6.82
N ILE A 83 -2.32 18.97 -7.16
CA ILE A 83 -1.20 18.07 -6.76
C ILE A 83 0.12 18.56 -7.36
N VAL A 84 0.17 18.72 -8.69
CA VAL A 84 1.38 19.16 -9.41
C VAL A 84 1.84 20.53 -8.93
N LYS A 85 0.93 21.50 -8.85
CA LYS A 85 1.21 22.85 -8.33
C LYS A 85 1.78 22.82 -6.91
N THR A 86 1.19 21.99 -6.03
CA THR A 86 1.64 21.89 -4.63
C THR A 86 3.04 21.29 -4.56
N ALA A 87 3.31 20.23 -5.31
CA ALA A 87 4.63 19.60 -5.35
C ALA A 87 5.69 20.56 -5.89
N LEU A 88 5.45 21.19 -7.04
CA LEU A 88 6.42 22.11 -7.67
C LEU A 88 6.66 23.35 -6.80
N LYS A 89 5.61 23.96 -6.21
CA LYS A 89 5.75 25.13 -5.35
C LYS A 89 6.63 24.86 -4.12
N ASN A 90 6.60 23.64 -3.60
CA ASN A 90 7.35 23.24 -2.41
C ASN A 90 8.62 22.43 -2.75
N ASN A 91 8.98 22.34 -4.03
CA ASN A 91 10.13 21.58 -4.52
C ASN A 91 10.16 20.14 -3.99
N LEU A 92 9.04 19.43 -4.06
CA LEU A 92 8.88 18.05 -3.61
C LEU A 92 9.00 17.09 -4.80
N ALA A 93 9.85 16.07 -4.68
CA ALA A 93 9.76 14.89 -5.55
C ALA A 93 8.60 14.00 -5.08
N LEU A 94 7.89 13.37 -6.02
CA LEU A 94 6.83 12.39 -5.72
C LEU A 94 7.11 11.08 -6.43
N TYR A 95 7.19 10.01 -5.64
CA TYR A 95 7.41 8.64 -6.08
C TYR A 95 6.23 7.77 -5.68
N ALA A 96 5.75 6.92 -6.57
CA ALA A 96 4.66 5.99 -6.32
C ALA A 96 5.10 4.53 -6.48
N ALA A 97 4.60 3.65 -5.63
CA ALA A 97 4.78 2.21 -5.73
C ALA A 97 3.49 1.49 -5.30
N HIS A 98 2.75 0.97 -6.28
CA HIS A 98 1.45 0.31 -6.10
C HIS A 98 1.63 -1.21 -6.00
N LEU A 99 1.25 -2.02 -7.00
CA LEU A 99 1.39 -3.48 -6.95
C LEU A 99 2.80 -3.98 -6.60
N PRO A 100 3.91 -3.31 -7.01
CA PRO A 100 5.23 -3.68 -6.54
C PRO A 100 5.37 -3.68 -5.01
N LEU A 101 4.72 -2.74 -4.33
CA LEU A 101 4.72 -2.71 -2.87
C LEU A 101 3.79 -3.78 -2.28
N ASP A 102 2.59 -4.02 -2.85
CA ASP A 102 1.68 -5.06 -2.35
C ASP A 102 2.30 -6.46 -2.37
N ALA A 103 2.99 -6.77 -3.46
CA ALA A 103 3.59 -8.09 -3.69
C ALA A 103 4.93 -8.30 -2.98
N ASN A 104 5.57 -7.22 -2.50
CA ASN A 104 6.93 -7.30 -1.95
C ASN A 104 6.99 -8.16 -0.69
N LYS A 105 7.85 -9.19 -0.72
CA LYS A 105 7.99 -10.12 0.42
C LYS A 105 8.60 -9.48 1.65
N LYS A 106 9.45 -8.46 1.50
CA LYS A 106 10.17 -7.83 2.60
C LYS A 106 9.31 -6.75 3.29
N TYR A 107 8.65 -5.91 2.48
CA TYR A 107 7.99 -4.67 2.95
C TYR A 107 6.53 -4.57 2.53
N GLY A 108 6.01 -5.54 1.78
CA GLY A 108 4.69 -5.44 1.13
C GLY A 108 3.52 -5.44 2.09
N ASN A 109 2.45 -4.72 1.74
CA ASN A 109 1.24 -4.61 2.55
C ASN A 109 0.75 -6.00 3.02
N ASN A 110 0.58 -6.94 2.11
CA ASN A 110 0.03 -8.25 2.39
C ASN A 110 0.95 -9.10 3.28
N TRP A 111 2.26 -8.99 3.09
CA TRP A 111 3.23 -9.70 3.90
C TRP A 111 3.34 -9.11 5.31
N GLU A 112 3.28 -7.78 5.45
CA GLU A 112 3.30 -7.11 6.73
C GLU A 112 2.02 -7.38 7.54
N ILE A 113 0.85 -7.39 6.90
CA ILE A 113 -0.40 -7.82 7.56
C ILE A 113 -0.28 -9.26 8.04
N ALA A 114 0.27 -10.17 7.22
CA ALA A 114 0.47 -11.55 7.61
C ALA A 114 1.43 -11.70 8.81
N ARG A 115 2.49 -10.87 8.89
CA ARG A 115 3.39 -10.82 10.05
C ARG A 115 2.70 -10.25 11.28
N TYR A 116 1.95 -9.16 11.12
CA TYR A 116 1.17 -8.56 12.20
C TYR A 116 0.17 -9.55 12.81
N LEU A 117 -0.48 -10.36 11.95
CA LEU A 117 -1.39 -11.44 12.36
C LEU A 117 -0.65 -12.71 12.84
N GLU A 118 0.67 -12.67 12.94
CA GLU A 118 1.53 -13.78 13.36
C GLU A 118 1.30 -15.09 12.58
N LEU A 119 0.95 -14.98 11.29
CA LEU A 119 0.73 -16.15 10.45
C LEU A 119 2.02 -16.92 10.19
N LYS A 120 1.90 -18.24 10.09
CA LYS A 120 2.98 -19.16 9.69
C LYS A 120 2.73 -19.72 8.31
N SER A 121 3.79 -20.29 7.70
CA SER A 121 3.71 -20.91 6.37
C SER A 121 3.12 -19.98 5.32
N ILE A 122 3.52 -18.70 5.35
CA ILE A 122 3.01 -17.68 4.42
C ILE A 122 3.45 -18.03 3.00
N LYS A 123 2.48 -18.03 2.07
CA LYS A 123 2.67 -18.32 0.64
C LYS A 123 2.04 -17.23 -0.20
N LYS A 124 2.64 -16.93 -1.35
CA LYS A 124 2.06 -16.05 -2.37
C LYS A 124 0.72 -16.62 -2.86
N ALA A 125 -0.28 -15.76 -3.04
CA ALA A 125 -1.61 -16.09 -3.54
C ALA A 125 -2.22 -14.86 -4.21
N PHE A 126 -3.34 -15.05 -4.90
CA PHE A 126 -4.14 -14.02 -5.56
C PHE A 126 -3.39 -13.31 -6.68
N SER A 127 -3.75 -13.64 -7.91
CA SER A 127 -3.12 -13.09 -9.11
C SER A 127 -3.97 -11.98 -9.70
N TYR A 128 -3.38 -10.82 -9.92
CA TYR A 128 -3.98 -9.69 -10.60
C TYR A 128 -3.08 -9.25 -11.76
N HIS A 129 -3.62 -9.20 -12.99
CA HIS A 129 -2.87 -8.89 -14.22
C HIS A 129 -1.55 -9.67 -14.33
N GLY A 130 -1.58 -10.97 -14.01
CA GLY A 130 -0.38 -11.84 -14.06
C GLY A 130 0.59 -11.68 -12.87
N ASN A 131 0.38 -10.71 -12.00
CA ASN A 131 1.17 -10.48 -10.80
C ASN A 131 0.53 -11.17 -9.59
N ILE A 132 1.31 -11.88 -8.79
CA ILE A 132 0.80 -12.44 -7.53
C ILE A 132 1.01 -11.41 -6.43
N ILE A 133 -0.09 -10.81 -5.96
CA ILE A 133 -0.05 -9.66 -5.06
C ILE A 133 -0.36 -9.99 -3.60
N GLY A 134 -1.27 -10.92 -3.35
CA GLY A 134 -1.67 -11.29 -2.00
C GLY A 134 -0.95 -12.51 -1.43
N VAL A 135 -1.37 -12.94 -0.26
CA VAL A 135 -0.78 -14.07 0.46
C VAL A 135 -1.82 -14.96 1.15
N THR A 136 -1.44 -16.20 1.44
CA THR A 136 -2.14 -17.04 2.41
C THR A 136 -1.19 -17.46 3.52
N GLY A 137 -1.73 -17.77 4.70
CA GLY A 137 -0.95 -18.26 5.83
C GLY A 137 -1.83 -18.99 6.83
N LYS A 138 -1.23 -19.56 7.89
CA LYS A 138 -1.96 -20.23 8.98
C LYS A 138 -1.79 -19.48 10.29
N ALA A 139 -2.88 -19.25 10.99
CA ALA A 139 -2.87 -18.64 12.32
C ALA A 139 -2.04 -19.51 13.30
N SER A 140 -1.06 -18.93 13.96
CA SER A 140 -0.16 -19.62 14.89
C SER A 140 -0.79 -19.86 16.26
N LYS A 141 -1.75 -19.03 16.62
CA LYS A 141 -2.49 -19.06 17.89
C LYS A 141 -3.92 -18.53 17.71
N SER A 142 -4.78 -18.79 18.70
CA SER A 142 -6.08 -18.15 18.79
C SER A 142 -5.90 -16.77 19.41
N TRP A 143 -6.28 -15.71 18.70
CA TRP A 143 -6.12 -14.32 19.14
C TRP A 143 -7.02 -13.37 18.36
N SER A 144 -7.26 -12.20 18.94
CA SER A 144 -7.96 -11.10 18.27
C SER A 144 -6.98 -10.01 17.90
N TYR A 145 -7.04 -9.57 16.66
CA TYR A 145 -6.23 -8.49 16.10
C TYR A 145 -7.13 -7.35 15.66
N LYS A 146 -6.58 -6.15 15.53
CA LYS A 146 -7.34 -4.99 15.07
C LYS A 146 -6.63 -4.31 13.92
N ILE A 147 -7.32 -4.13 12.79
CA ILE A 147 -6.87 -3.31 11.67
C ILE A 147 -7.94 -2.23 11.45
N GLY A 148 -7.56 -0.96 11.56
CA GLY A 148 -8.53 0.14 11.54
C GLY A 148 -9.59 -0.02 12.63
N SER A 149 -10.86 -0.04 12.21
CA SER A 149 -12.01 -0.31 13.09
C SER A 149 -12.40 -1.79 13.15
N SER A 150 -11.84 -2.64 12.29
CA SER A 150 -12.21 -4.04 12.15
C SER A 150 -11.47 -4.91 13.14
N GLU A 151 -12.21 -5.76 13.84
CA GLU A 151 -11.68 -6.78 14.74
C GLU A 151 -11.61 -8.12 14.01
N ILE A 152 -10.47 -8.79 14.08
CA ILE A 152 -10.16 -10.02 13.36
C ILE A 152 -9.89 -11.12 14.38
N HIS A 153 -10.85 -12.01 14.55
CA HIS A 153 -10.71 -13.18 15.42
C HIS A 153 -10.17 -14.36 14.63
N LEU A 154 -9.01 -14.84 15.02
CA LEU A 154 -8.38 -16.02 14.44
C LEU A 154 -8.32 -17.13 15.47
N GLU A 155 -8.58 -18.36 15.04
CA GLU A 155 -8.34 -19.59 15.81
C GLU A 155 -7.07 -20.25 15.30
N LYS A 156 -6.33 -20.90 16.21
CA LYS A 156 -5.10 -21.62 15.85
C LYS A 156 -5.36 -22.64 14.75
N GLY A 157 -4.56 -22.56 13.70
CA GLY A 157 -4.65 -23.45 12.54
C GLY A 157 -5.51 -22.91 11.40
N MET A 158 -6.37 -21.92 11.62
CA MET A 158 -7.15 -21.28 10.55
C MET A 158 -6.25 -20.85 9.41
N LYS A 159 -6.66 -21.14 8.18
CA LYS A 159 -6.02 -20.66 6.98
C LYS A 159 -6.61 -19.30 6.59
N VAL A 160 -5.77 -18.31 6.53
CA VAL A 160 -6.11 -16.91 6.26
C VAL A 160 -5.64 -16.53 4.87
N GLY A 161 -6.51 -15.95 4.06
CA GLY A 161 -6.17 -15.25 2.82
C GLY A 161 -6.10 -13.75 3.07
N ILE A 162 -5.14 -13.04 2.47
CA ILE A 162 -4.95 -11.60 2.62
C ILE A 162 -4.69 -10.99 1.26
N CYS A 163 -5.46 -9.96 0.91
CA CYS A 163 -5.19 -9.05 -0.19
C CYS A 163 -5.67 -7.65 0.18
N SER A 164 -4.73 -6.71 0.38
CA SER A 164 -4.98 -5.31 0.79
C SER A 164 -5.73 -4.52 -0.27
N GLY A 165 -6.22 -3.35 0.09
CA GLY A 165 -6.92 -2.46 -0.84
C GLY A 165 -8.27 -2.98 -1.30
N GLY A 166 -8.65 -2.68 -2.53
CA GLY A 166 -9.93 -3.07 -3.13
C GLY A 166 -9.87 -4.43 -3.81
N ALA A 167 -9.78 -5.52 -3.02
CA ALA A 167 -9.56 -6.87 -3.53
C ALA A 167 -10.66 -7.87 -3.14
N GLY A 168 -11.89 -7.38 -2.94
CA GLY A 168 -13.05 -8.21 -2.57
C GLY A 168 -13.38 -9.32 -3.55
N ASP A 169 -13.07 -9.13 -4.83
CA ASP A 169 -13.25 -10.10 -5.92
C ASP A 169 -12.44 -11.39 -5.75
N PHE A 170 -11.40 -11.40 -4.91
CA PHE A 170 -10.66 -12.61 -4.58
C PHE A 170 -11.31 -13.51 -3.52
N ALA A 171 -12.46 -13.16 -2.97
CA ALA A 171 -13.14 -13.96 -1.94
C ALA A 171 -13.42 -15.40 -2.39
N GLU A 172 -13.91 -15.59 -3.63
CA GLU A 172 -14.11 -16.93 -4.19
C GLU A 172 -12.81 -17.69 -4.34
N ALA A 173 -11.76 -17.03 -4.87
CA ALA A 173 -10.43 -17.64 -4.99
C ALA A 173 -9.86 -18.05 -3.63
N ALA A 174 -10.08 -17.23 -2.59
CA ALA A 174 -9.67 -17.58 -1.23
C ALA A 174 -10.39 -18.85 -0.73
N LYS A 175 -11.69 -18.99 -1.03
CA LYS A 175 -12.44 -20.21 -0.71
C LYS A 175 -11.88 -21.43 -1.42
N PHE A 176 -11.63 -21.34 -2.72
CA PHE A 176 -11.05 -22.45 -3.50
C PHE A 176 -9.63 -22.82 -3.04
N LEU A 177 -8.87 -21.84 -2.53
CA LEU A 177 -7.58 -22.09 -1.89
C LEU A 177 -7.71 -22.72 -0.50
N GLY A 178 -8.93 -22.95 0.00
CA GLY A 178 -9.23 -23.55 1.30
C GLY A 178 -8.95 -22.58 2.48
N CYS A 179 -9.10 -21.29 2.27
CA CYS A 179 -9.04 -20.33 3.37
C CYS A 179 -10.34 -20.39 4.20
N ASP A 180 -10.20 -20.30 5.52
CA ASP A 180 -11.32 -20.20 6.45
C ASP A 180 -11.84 -18.76 6.55
N ILE A 181 -10.96 -17.80 6.31
CA ILE A 181 -11.24 -16.35 6.35
C ILE A 181 -10.41 -15.64 5.28
N PHE A 182 -11.02 -14.62 4.68
CA PHE A 182 -10.36 -13.72 3.73
C PHE A 182 -10.39 -12.28 4.25
N ILE A 183 -9.24 -11.62 4.26
CA ILE A 183 -9.08 -10.24 4.73
C ILE A 183 -8.69 -9.38 3.54
N THR A 184 -9.50 -8.36 3.28
CA THR A 184 -9.25 -7.34 2.25
C THR A 184 -9.48 -5.94 2.83
N GLY A 185 -9.12 -4.89 2.10
CA GLY A 185 -9.42 -3.52 2.52
C GLY A 185 -10.87 -3.16 2.32
N GLU A 186 -11.39 -3.35 1.11
CA GLU A 186 -12.80 -3.11 0.77
C GLU A 186 -13.30 -4.09 -0.30
N ALA A 187 -14.60 -4.18 -0.42
CA ALA A 187 -15.30 -5.03 -1.37
C ALA A 187 -16.51 -4.30 -1.92
N SER A 188 -16.78 -4.48 -3.22
CA SER A 188 -18.04 -4.04 -3.82
C SER A 188 -19.21 -4.88 -3.28
N TRP A 189 -20.44 -4.38 -3.46
CA TRP A 189 -21.62 -5.16 -3.09
C TRP A 189 -21.68 -6.50 -3.82
N GLY A 190 -21.24 -6.54 -5.11
CA GLY A 190 -21.16 -7.78 -5.88
C GLY A 190 -20.20 -8.79 -5.28
N ASP A 191 -19.04 -8.35 -4.79
CA ASP A 191 -18.03 -9.19 -4.14
C ASP A 191 -18.56 -9.78 -2.83
N VAL A 192 -19.34 -8.99 -2.06
CA VAL A 192 -19.99 -9.46 -0.83
C VAL A 192 -20.95 -10.60 -1.15
N ILE A 193 -21.81 -10.45 -2.16
CA ILE A 193 -22.74 -11.50 -2.56
C ILE A 193 -22.01 -12.74 -3.10
N ALA A 194 -20.92 -12.54 -3.86
CA ALA A 194 -20.10 -13.66 -4.35
C ALA A 194 -19.46 -14.43 -3.17
N ALA A 195 -18.94 -13.72 -2.17
CA ALA A 195 -18.39 -14.32 -0.97
C ALA A 195 -19.46 -15.13 -0.18
N GLU A 196 -20.67 -14.57 -0.02
CA GLU A 196 -21.80 -15.24 0.63
C GLU A 196 -22.20 -16.53 -0.10
N ASN A 197 -22.29 -16.49 -1.46
CA ASN A 197 -22.66 -17.64 -2.26
C ASN A 197 -21.73 -18.84 -2.10
N VAL A 198 -20.45 -18.61 -1.78
CA VAL A 198 -19.46 -19.66 -1.53
C VAL A 198 -19.18 -19.88 -0.03
N ALA A 199 -19.97 -19.24 0.85
CA ALA A 199 -19.79 -19.26 2.30
C ALA A 199 -18.33 -18.92 2.70
N MET A 200 -17.78 -17.84 2.11
CA MET A 200 -16.47 -17.30 2.47
C MET A 200 -16.65 -16.20 3.53
N LYS A 201 -16.05 -16.38 4.69
CA LYS A 201 -15.99 -15.32 5.71
C LYS A 201 -15.01 -14.26 5.25
N MET A 202 -15.52 -13.11 4.80
CA MET A 202 -14.72 -11.97 4.35
C MET A 202 -14.74 -10.84 5.39
N ILE A 203 -13.56 -10.27 5.69
CA ILE A 203 -13.40 -9.08 6.52
C ILE A 203 -12.90 -7.93 5.67
N GLN A 204 -13.63 -6.83 5.66
CA GLN A 204 -13.23 -5.56 5.09
C GLN A 204 -12.57 -4.72 6.18
N ALA A 205 -11.24 -4.65 6.15
CA ALA A 205 -10.45 -4.04 7.22
C ALA A 205 -10.07 -2.56 6.95
N GLY A 206 -10.61 -1.98 5.89
CA GLY A 206 -10.36 -0.62 5.43
C GLY A 206 -9.28 -0.59 4.33
N HIS A 207 -9.60 0.06 3.20
CA HIS A 207 -8.68 0.21 2.07
C HIS A 207 -7.39 0.89 2.53
N TYR A 208 -7.51 2.11 3.05
CA TYR A 208 -6.40 2.89 3.57
C TYR A 208 -5.63 2.15 4.67
N GLU A 209 -6.35 1.56 5.62
CA GLU A 209 -5.76 0.91 6.79
C GLU A 209 -4.89 -0.28 6.40
N THR A 210 -5.33 -1.09 5.43
CA THR A 210 -4.57 -2.26 4.96
C THR A 210 -3.34 -1.88 4.14
N GLU A 211 -3.29 -0.68 3.59
CA GLU A 211 -2.17 -0.19 2.78
C GLU A 211 -1.18 0.70 3.54
N THR A 212 -1.45 0.97 4.83
CA THR A 212 -0.47 1.64 5.69
C THR A 212 0.71 0.75 6.08
N PHE A 213 0.55 -0.56 6.04
CA PHE A 213 1.55 -1.52 6.48
C PHE A 213 2.83 -1.47 5.63
N GLY A 214 2.69 -1.54 4.32
CA GLY A 214 3.82 -1.56 3.41
C GLY A 214 4.59 -0.24 3.38
N VAL A 215 3.89 0.89 3.34
CA VAL A 215 4.55 2.20 3.33
C VAL A 215 5.29 2.49 4.63
N ARG A 216 4.79 2.02 5.78
CA ARG A 216 5.47 2.13 7.07
C ARG A 216 6.73 1.25 7.13
N ALA A 217 6.62 -0.01 6.69
CA ALA A 217 7.76 -0.92 6.62
C ALA A 217 8.85 -0.41 5.68
N LEU A 218 8.46 0.19 4.56
CA LEU A 218 9.40 0.78 3.60
C LEU A 218 10.11 2.01 4.19
N ALA A 219 9.40 2.86 4.93
CA ALA A 219 9.96 4.00 5.64
C ALA A 219 11.01 3.56 6.67
N GLU A 220 10.70 2.56 7.51
CA GLU A 220 11.62 2.01 8.48
C GLU A 220 12.86 1.40 7.81
N ALA A 221 12.67 0.68 6.71
CA ALA A 221 13.78 0.10 5.95
C ALA A 221 14.72 1.17 5.39
N MET A 222 14.20 2.26 4.82
CA MET A 222 15.03 3.35 4.32
C MET A 222 15.80 4.06 5.46
N THR A 223 15.15 4.28 6.59
CA THR A 223 15.84 4.82 7.76
C THR A 223 17.00 3.91 8.19
N THR A 224 16.73 2.62 8.33
CA THR A 224 17.68 1.66 8.87
C THR A 224 18.85 1.38 7.92
N GLN A 225 18.57 1.26 6.62
CA GLN A 225 19.57 0.83 5.63
C GLN A 225 20.32 1.99 4.98
N LEU A 226 19.68 3.16 4.86
CA LEU A 226 20.24 4.32 4.18
C LEU A 226 20.60 5.48 5.13
N GLY A 227 20.18 5.41 6.40
CA GLY A 227 20.42 6.44 7.39
C GLY A 227 19.71 7.76 7.09
N VAL A 228 18.65 7.74 6.27
CA VAL A 228 17.86 8.93 5.91
C VAL A 228 16.71 9.09 6.89
N GLU A 229 16.41 10.34 7.26
CA GLU A 229 15.25 10.60 8.11
C GLU A 229 13.94 10.36 7.35
N THR A 230 13.02 9.59 7.94
CA THR A 230 11.70 9.33 7.35
C THR A 230 10.58 9.73 8.29
N VAL A 231 9.45 10.15 7.73
CA VAL A 231 8.23 10.45 8.47
C VAL A 231 7.03 9.83 7.75
N PHE A 232 6.25 9.03 8.47
CA PHE A 232 4.94 8.60 7.96
C PHE A 232 3.90 9.66 8.30
N LEU A 233 3.16 10.11 7.29
CA LEU A 233 2.11 11.10 7.41
C LEU A 233 0.75 10.43 7.26
N ASP A 234 0.07 10.25 8.38
CA ASP A 234 -1.25 9.65 8.42
C ASP A 234 -2.31 10.55 7.79
N ARG A 235 -3.32 9.94 7.18
CA ARG A 235 -4.44 10.65 6.59
C ARG A 235 -5.32 11.25 7.69
N MET A 236 -5.44 12.56 7.73
CA MET A 236 -6.51 13.22 8.50
C MET A 236 -7.73 13.32 7.60
N SER A 237 -8.64 12.36 7.69
CA SER A 237 -9.92 12.40 6.97
C SER A 237 -10.80 13.54 7.52
N ARG A 238 -10.81 14.68 6.83
CA ARG A 238 -11.79 15.77 7.11
C ARG A 238 -13.17 15.48 6.51
N VAL A 239 -13.23 14.57 5.53
CA VAL A 239 -14.45 14.32 4.74
C VAL A 239 -15.32 13.23 5.35
N LEU A 240 -14.78 12.34 6.18
CA LEU A 240 -15.49 11.18 6.75
C LEU A 240 -15.89 11.34 8.23
N LYS A 241 -15.83 12.55 8.78
CA LYS A 241 -16.48 12.84 10.08
C LYS A 241 -17.96 13.12 9.82
N ARG A 242 -18.73 12.06 9.75
CA ARG A 242 -20.17 12.09 9.96
C ARG A 242 -20.50 11.54 11.33
#